data_21035072c2b972f49b28bdd7f4fe5a12
#
_entry.id   21035072c2b972f49b28bdd7f4fe5a12
#
_cell.length_a   1.000
_cell.length_b   1.000
_cell.length_c   1.000
_cell.angle_alpha   90.00
_cell.angle_beta   90.00
_cell.angle_gamma   90.00
#
_symmetry.space_group_name_H-M   'P 1'
#
loop_
_entity.id
_entity.type
_entity.pdbx_description
1 polymer ?
#
loop_
_entity_poly.entity_id
_entity_poly.type
_entity_poly.pdbx_seq_one_letter_code
_entity_poly.pdbx_strand_id
1 'polypeptide(L)'
;MEHTNQETFLNLSTYNFERFAEADNLLRSGMHIQNHKSQRRIFEFIEDNIDTLKPFYERLYKAKLSEQPTVDNKYFYLDGTEAQNKILNKVKLDQEVTLFAIFLYWLHKVEKQFSFNLTKTELVEILNSNHRIKQPIQKIFFGTDKEDTLSVQKTLENWVGNSLRQLVKLGWVYFPEDDEKFEMLPAFQRIEIIYRDLICNIDSIKTTYAFQNQ
;
A
#
# COMPACT_ATOMS: atom_id res chain seq x y z
N MET A 1 -41.25 28.15 11.05
CA MET A 1 -40.98 26.74 10.78
C MET A 1 -39.50 26.53 11.00
N GLU A 2 -39.16 26.16 12.22
CA GLU A 2 -37.77 25.81 12.58
C GLU A 2 -37.48 24.41 12.05
N HIS A 3 -36.66 24.33 11.02
CA HIS A 3 -36.04 23.04 10.62
C HIS A 3 -35.04 22.67 11.69
N THR A 4 -35.47 21.84 12.62
CA THR A 4 -34.57 21.12 13.53
C THR A 4 -33.69 20.22 12.69
N ASN A 5 -32.47 20.69 12.37
CA ASN A 5 -31.38 19.87 11.90
C ASN A 5 -31.05 18.90 13.04
N GLN A 6 -31.78 17.80 13.14
CA GLN A 6 -31.31 16.65 13.87
C GLN A 6 -30.08 16.14 13.12
N GLU A 7 -28.90 16.52 13.59
CA GLU A 7 -27.65 15.91 13.19
C GLU A 7 -27.75 14.42 13.53
N THR A 8 -28.01 13.62 12.52
CA THR A 8 -28.04 12.17 12.64
C THR A 8 -26.59 11.71 12.84
N PHE A 9 -26.11 11.74 14.07
CA PHE A 9 -24.94 10.95 14.45
C PHE A 9 -25.29 9.50 14.18
N LEU A 10 -24.34 8.77 13.56
CA LEU A 10 -24.39 7.38 13.17
C LEU A 10 -25.36 6.56 14.02
N ASN A 11 -26.56 6.32 13.50
CA ASN A 11 -27.54 5.45 14.16
C ASN A 11 -27.22 4.00 13.82
N LEU A 12 -26.03 3.56 14.26
CA LEU A 12 -25.58 2.19 14.07
C LEU A 12 -26.21 1.30 15.14
N SER A 13 -26.85 0.22 14.74
CA SER A 13 -27.19 -0.87 15.66
C SER A 13 -25.93 -1.37 16.36
N THR A 14 -26.05 -2.00 17.53
CA THR A 14 -24.89 -2.51 18.29
C THR A 14 -24.00 -3.43 17.44
N TYR A 15 -24.60 -4.22 16.56
CA TYR A 15 -23.88 -5.09 15.63
C TYR A 15 -23.07 -4.31 14.57
N ASN A 16 -23.61 -3.21 14.07
CA ASN A 16 -22.91 -2.36 13.10
C ASN A 16 -21.81 -1.53 13.76
N PHE A 17 -21.92 -1.26 15.07
CA PHE A 17 -20.93 -0.48 15.79
C PHE A 17 -19.58 -1.19 15.87
N GLU A 18 -19.55 -2.49 16.11
CA GLU A 18 -18.29 -3.28 16.10
C GLU A 18 -17.61 -3.24 14.72
N ARG A 19 -18.39 -3.42 13.66
CA ARG A 19 -17.87 -3.34 12.28
C ARG A 19 -17.41 -1.92 11.94
N PHE A 20 -18.13 -0.92 12.43
CA PHE A 20 -17.70 0.46 12.28
C PHE A 20 -16.36 0.70 12.97
N ALA A 21 -16.20 0.27 14.21
CA ALA A 21 -14.96 0.44 14.97
C ALA A 21 -13.77 -0.25 14.29
N GLU A 22 -13.98 -1.45 13.73
CA GLU A 22 -12.96 -2.17 12.95
C GLU A 22 -12.63 -1.41 11.66
N ALA A 23 -13.63 -1.00 10.89
CA ALA A 23 -13.45 -0.23 9.66
C ALA A 23 -12.74 1.10 9.92
N ASP A 24 -13.16 1.83 10.96
CA ASP A 24 -12.55 3.11 11.35
C ASP A 24 -11.08 2.94 11.71
N ASN A 25 -10.74 1.94 12.52
CA ASN A 25 -9.37 1.67 12.90
C ASN A 25 -8.48 1.35 11.69
N LEU A 26 -8.94 0.47 10.80
CA LEU A 26 -8.21 0.08 9.59
C LEU A 26 -8.04 1.26 8.63
N LEU A 27 -9.11 2.01 8.33
CA LEU A 27 -9.06 3.15 7.43
C LEU A 27 -8.15 4.27 7.99
N ARG A 28 -8.22 4.56 9.28
CA ARG A 28 -7.39 5.58 9.92
C ARG A 28 -5.90 5.18 9.96
N SER A 29 -5.59 3.90 10.05
CA SER A 29 -4.21 3.44 9.93
C SER A 29 -3.64 3.58 8.51
N GLY A 30 -4.47 3.94 7.53
CA GLY A 30 -4.08 4.08 6.11
C GLY A 30 -4.28 2.82 5.28
N MET A 31 -4.94 1.80 5.84
CA MET A 31 -5.23 0.57 5.12
C MET A 31 -6.26 0.83 4.01
N HIS A 32 -6.02 0.21 2.86
CA HIS A 32 -6.96 0.15 1.74
C HIS A 32 -7.84 -1.08 1.92
N ILE A 33 -9.15 -0.87 2.00
CA ILE A 33 -10.13 -1.95 2.21
C ILE A 33 -10.73 -2.33 0.87
N GLN A 34 -10.67 -3.61 0.51
CA GLN A 34 -11.08 -4.11 -0.78
C GLN A 34 -11.86 -5.42 -0.68
N ASN A 35 -12.54 -5.79 -1.77
CA ASN A 35 -13.32 -7.04 -1.83
C ASN A 35 -12.39 -8.26 -1.97
N HIS A 36 -11.65 -8.54 -0.90
CA HIS A 36 -10.78 -9.69 -0.78
C HIS A 36 -11.22 -10.54 0.42
N LYS A 37 -10.98 -11.86 0.37
CA LYS A 37 -11.42 -12.81 1.42
C LYS A 37 -11.07 -12.37 2.85
N SER A 38 -9.91 -11.73 3.04
CA SER A 38 -9.44 -11.27 4.34
C SER A 38 -10.13 -9.99 4.84
N GLN A 39 -10.77 -9.22 3.96
CA GLN A 39 -11.35 -7.91 4.27
C GLN A 39 -12.84 -7.80 3.89
N ARG A 40 -13.41 -8.87 3.33
CA ARG A 40 -14.74 -8.86 2.71
C ARG A 40 -15.83 -8.31 3.63
N ARG A 41 -15.86 -8.75 4.89
CA ARG A 41 -16.87 -8.28 5.86
C ARG A 41 -16.84 -6.77 6.09
N ILE A 42 -15.63 -6.20 6.14
CA ILE A 42 -15.44 -4.76 6.35
C ILE A 42 -15.70 -3.99 5.07
N PHE A 43 -15.30 -4.55 3.92
CA PHE A 43 -15.60 -3.98 2.62
C PHE A 43 -17.12 -3.84 2.40
N GLU A 44 -17.89 -4.93 2.60
CA GLU A 44 -19.35 -4.94 2.49
C GLU A 44 -19.99 -3.93 3.47
N PHE A 45 -19.51 -3.86 4.71
CA PHE A 45 -19.98 -2.86 5.67
C PHE A 45 -19.76 -1.43 5.19
N ILE A 46 -18.57 -1.11 4.65
CA ILE A 46 -18.29 0.24 4.14
C ILE A 46 -19.18 0.54 2.92
N GLU A 47 -19.33 -0.43 2.02
CA GLU A 47 -20.15 -0.28 0.81
C GLU A 47 -21.61 0.01 1.15
N ASP A 48 -22.19 -0.75 2.07
CA ASP A 48 -23.58 -0.58 2.51
C ASP A 48 -23.84 0.73 3.25
N ASN A 49 -22.79 1.33 3.86
CA ASN A 49 -22.91 2.52 4.67
C ASN A 49 -22.16 3.75 4.10
N ILE A 50 -21.79 3.70 2.82
CA ILE A 50 -20.88 4.69 2.22
C ILE A 50 -21.40 6.12 2.32
N ASP A 51 -22.71 6.33 2.12
CA ASP A 51 -23.35 7.65 2.17
C ASP A 51 -23.36 8.27 3.57
N THR A 52 -23.30 7.44 4.61
CA THR A 52 -23.19 7.86 6.00
C THR A 52 -21.74 8.07 6.41
N LEU A 53 -20.85 7.20 5.96
CA LEU A 53 -19.44 7.23 6.32
C LEU A 53 -18.68 8.37 5.66
N LYS A 54 -18.97 8.73 4.41
CA LYS A 54 -18.32 9.86 3.71
C LYS A 54 -18.44 11.17 4.51
N PRO A 55 -19.64 11.66 4.86
CA PRO A 55 -19.77 12.88 5.64
C PRO A 55 -19.22 12.75 7.07
N PHE A 56 -19.25 11.55 7.67
CA PHE A 56 -18.65 11.32 8.98
C PHE A 56 -17.14 11.59 8.95
N TYR A 57 -16.39 10.98 8.03
CA TYR A 57 -14.95 11.18 7.93
C TYR A 57 -14.57 12.62 7.56
N GLU A 58 -15.35 13.26 6.70
CA GLU A 58 -15.13 14.64 6.31
C GLU A 58 -15.34 15.61 7.48
N ARG A 59 -16.41 15.44 8.28
CA ARG A 59 -16.70 16.30 9.42
C ARG A 59 -15.72 16.10 10.57
N LEU A 60 -15.46 14.84 10.95
CA LEU A 60 -14.68 14.52 12.13
C LEU A 60 -13.17 14.66 11.89
N TYR A 61 -12.68 14.14 10.77
CA TYR A 61 -11.25 14.08 10.49
C TYR A 61 -10.80 15.01 9.37
N LYS A 62 -11.72 15.74 8.73
CA LYS A 62 -11.45 16.53 7.52
C LYS A 62 -10.81 15.69 6.40
N ALA A 63 -11.04 14.39 6.41
CA ALA A 63 -10.50 13.43 5.48
C ALA A 63 -11.60 12.90 4.56
N LYS A 64 -11.28 12.67 3.30
CA LYS A 64 -12.22 12.16 2.31
C LYS A 64 -12.17 10.64 2.30
N LEU A 65 -13.31 9.97 2.56
CA LEU A 65 -13.45 8.55 2.25
C LEU A 65 -13.61 8.40 0.75
N SER A 66 -12.54 7.96 0.10
CA SER A 66 -12.45 7.80 -1.34
C SER A 66 -12.63 6.33 -1.73
N GLU A 67 -13.18 6.14 -2.90
CA GLU A 67 -13.29 4.85 -3.56
C GLU A 67 -12.63 4.88 -4.92
N GLN A 68 -12.00 3.78 -5.32
CA GLN A 68 -11.52 3.62 -6.68
C GLN A 68 -12.57 2.83 -7.48
N PRO A 69 -13.11 3.42 -8.55
CA PRO A 69 -14.28 2.88 -9.23
C PRO A 69 -13.93 1.91 -10.35
N THR A 70 -13.37 0.75 -10.04
CA THR A 70 -13.32 -0.33 -11.05
C THR A 70 -14.19 -1.49 -10.58
N VAL A 71 -15.02 -2.03 -11.47
CA VAL A 71 -16.03 -3.04 -11.14
C VAL A 71 -15.40 -4.25 -10.44
N ASP A 72 -14.22 -4.68 -10.88
CA ASP A 72 -13.55 -5.86 -10.35
C ASP A 72 -12.49 -5.56 -9.29
N ASN A 73 -12.12 -4.29 -9.10
CA ASN A 73 -10.98 -3.87 -8.26
C ASN A 73 -11.31 -2.71 -7.33
N LYS A 74 -12.58 -2.61 -6.91
CA LYS A 74 -13.03 -1.56 -5.99
C LYS A 74 -12.32 -1.67 -4.64
N TYR A 75 -11.81 -0.54 -4.15
CA TYR A 75 -11.29 -0.42 -2.80
C TYR A 75 -11.58 0.95 -2.21
N PHE A 76 -11.66 1.00 -0.88
CA PHE A 76 -11.89 2.20 -0.08
C PHE A 76 -10.62 2.60 0.66
N TYR A 77 -10.40 3.90 0.81
CA TYR A 77 -9.31 4.46 1.60
C TYR A 77 -9.64 5.87 2.07
N LEU A 78 -9.01 6.31 3.15
CA LEU A 78 -9.08 7.71 3.54
C LEU A 78 -8.01 8.50 2.80
N ASP A 79 -8.41 9.61 2.19
CA ASP A 79 -7.52 10.58 1.58
C ASP A 79 -7.52 11.87 2.41
N GLY A 80 -6.34 12.45 2.60
CA GLY A 80 -6.20 13.64 3.43
C GLY A 80 -4.86 14.33 3.21
N THR A 81 -4.78 15.60 3.60
CA THR A 81 -3.55 16.36 3.61
C THR A 81 -2.54 15.80 4.63
N GLU A 82 -1.28 16.25 4.57
CA GLU A 82 -0.24 15.81 5.51
C GLU A 82 -0.62 16.09 6.98
N ALA A 83 -1.25 17.23 7.25
CA ALA A 83 -1.74 17.57 8.59
C ALA A 83 -2.84 16.60 9.07
N GLN A 84 -3.76 16.23 8.18
CA GLN A 84 -4.83 15.28 8.46
C GLN A 84 -4.29 13.86 8.66
N ASN A 85 -3.28 13.46 7.87
CA ASN A 85 -2.65 12.15 7.99
C ASN A 85 -1.98 11.94 9.35
N LYS A 86 -1.50 12.99 10.03
CA LYS A 86 -1.02 12.91 11.41
C LYS A 86 -2.13 12.58 12.41
N ILE A 87 -3.31 13.18 12.24
CA ILE A 87 -4.49 12.92 13.09
C ILE A 87 -5.00 11.48 12.87
N LEU A 88 -4.90 10.99 11.64
CA LEU A 88 -5.37 9.67 11.25
C LEU A 88 -4.40 8.54 11.62
N ASN A 89 -3.20 8.84 12.14
CA ASN A 89 -2.15 7.85 12.42
C ASN A 89 -1.77 6.97 11.21
N LYS A 90 -1.86 7.54 9.99
CA LYS A 90 -1.55 6.80 8.78
C LYS A 90 -0.10 6.32 8.77
N VAL A 91 0.09 5.10 8.33
CA VAL A 91 1.40 4.55 8.03
C VAL A 91 2.04 5.40 6.92
N LYS A 92 3.16 6.04 7.24
CA LYS A 92 3.98 6.75 6.25
C LYS A 92 4.98 5.76 5.69
N LEU A 93 4.96 5.56 4.38
CA LEU A 93 6.02 4.80 3.72
C LEU A 93 7.32 5.61 3.78
N ASP A 94 8.37 4.97 4.23
CA ASP A 94 9.71 5.51 4.07
C ASP A 94 10.19 5.37 2.62
N GLN A 95 11.33 5.99 2.33
CA GLN A 95 11.88 6.01 0.98
C GLN A 95 12.23 4.60 0.47
N GLU A 96 12.73 3.74 1.35
CA GLU A 96 13.15 2.37 0.99
C GLU A 96 11.95 1.51 0.62
N VAL A 97 10.87 1.58 1.40
CA VAL A 97 9.62 0.84 1.12
C VAL A 97 8.92 1.40 -0.11
N THR A 98 8.97 2.71 -0.32
CA THR A 98 8.43 3.34 -1.54
C THR A 98 9.15 2.84 -2.78
N LEU A 99 10.49 2.82 -2.77
CA LEU A 99 11.28 2.28 -3.87
C LEU A 99 11.01 0.80 -4.10
N PHE A 100 10.90 0.02 -3.03
CA PHE A 100 10.53 -1.39 -3.14
C PHE A 100 9.17 -1.56 -3.83
N ALA A 101 8.16 -0.79 -3.44
CA ALA A 101 6.83 -0.85 -4.05
C ALA A 101 6.86 -0.47 -5.53
N ILE A 102 7.64 0.55 -5.91
CA ILE A 102 7.84 0.95 -7.32
C ILE A 102 8.49 -0.19 -8.11
N PHE A 103 9.56 -0.80 -7.59
CA PHE A 103 10.24 -1.92 -8.25
C PHE A 103 9.35 -3.14 -8.36
N LEU A 104 8.61 -3.48 -7.31
CA LEU A 104 7.68 -4.60 -7.31
C LEU A 104 6.58 -4.41 -8.37
N TYR A 105 6.01 -3.20 -8.45
CA TYR A 105 5.02 -2.86 -9.46
C TYR A 105 5.60 -2.94 -10.88
N TRP A 106 6.79 -2.38 -11.09
CA TRP A 106 7.46 -2.40 -12.38
C TRP A 106 7.78 -3.82 -12.84
N LEU A 107 8.31 -4.67 -11.97
CA LEU A 107 8.55 -6.08 -12.26
C LEU A 107 7.29 -6.83 -12.66
N HIS A 108 6.18 -6.54 -11.98
CA HIS A 108 4.91 -7.20 -12.23
C HIS A 108 4.24 -6.71 -13.52
N LYS A 109 4.11 -5.40 -13.70
CA LYS A 109 3.30 -4.80 -14.79
C LYS A 109 4.09 -4.53 -16.05
N VAL A 110 5.34 -4.13 -15.94
CA VAL A 110 6.16 -3.73 -17.09
C VAL A 110 6.98 -4.92 -17.59
N GLU A 111 7.75 -5.54 -16.73
CA GLU A 111 8.61 -6.66 -17.11
C GLU A 111 7.86 -8.00 -17.19
N LYS A 112 6.66 -8.08 -16.59
CA LYS A 112 5.83 -9.31 -16.56
C LYS A 112 6.58 -10.54 -16.07
N GLN A 113 7.52 -10.34 -15.14
CA GLN A 113 8.40 -11.42 -14.66
C GLN A 113 7.69 -12.42 -13.74
N PHE A 114 6.53 -12.04 -13.20
CA PHE A 114 5.76 -12.94 -12.33
C PHE A 114 4.26 -12.64 -12.36
N SER A 115 3.49 -13.65 -11.96
CA SER A 115 2.06 -13.53 -11.68
C SER A 115 1.82 -12.97 -10.27
N PHE A 116 0.56 -12.92 -9.82
CA PHE A 116 0.18 -12.30 -8.55
C PHE A 116 0.67 -13.02 -7.28
N ASN A 117 1.14 -14.27 -7.38
CA ASN A 117 1.53 -15.11 -6.22
C ASN A 117 3.01 -15.46 -6.29
N LEU A 118 3.79 -14.97 -5.33
CA LEU A 118 5.21 -15.24 -5.19
C LEU A 118 5.59 -15.53 -3.74
N THR A 119 6.59 -16.36 -3.56
CA THR A 119 7.29 -16.47 -2.28
C THR A 119 8.27 -15.31 -2.10
N LYS A 120 8.59 -15.02 -0.84
CA LYS A 120 9.64 -14.05 -0.51
C LYS A 120 10.98 -14.44 -1.16
N THR A 121 11.31 -15.73 -1.17
CA THR A 121 12.55 -16.26 -1.72
C THR A 121 12.62 -16.05 -3.24
N GLU A 122 11.56 -16.41 -3.97
CA GLU A 122 11.48 -16.17 -5.41
C GLU A 122 11.63 -14.68 -5.75
N LEU A 123 11.02 -13.78 -4.94
CA LEU A 123 11.18 -12.35 -5.16
C LEU A 123 12.63 -11.89 -4.96
N VAL A 124 13.31 -12.38 -3.93
CA VAL A 124 14.74 -12.09 -3.68
C VAL A 124 15.59 -12.57 -4.86
N GLU A 125 15.33 -13.76 -5.38
CA GLU A 125 16.03 -14.30 -6.56
C GLU A 125 15.81 -13.44 -7.82
N ILE A 126 14.56 -13.01 -8.07
CA ILE A 126 14.22 -12.11 -9.18
C ILE A 126 14.98 -10.78 -9.06
N LEU A 127 14.99 -10.17 -7.85
CA LEU A 127 15.69 -8.91 -7.60
C LEU A 127 17.21 -9.06 -7.79
N ASN A 128 17.79 -10.19 -7.41
CA ASN A 128 19.20 -10.49 -7.59
C ASN A 128 19.58 -10.78 -9.05
N SER A 129 18.72 -11.43 -9.80
CA SER A 129 18.96 -11.81 -11.20
C SER A 129 18.70 -10.66 -12.18
N ASN A 130 17.85 -9.70 -11.82
CA ASN A 130 17.51 -8.59 -12.69
C ASN A 130 18.57 -7.48 -12.67
N HIS A 131 19.42 -7.46 -13.72
CA HIS A 131 20.51 -6.48 -13.84
C HIS A 131 20.06 -5.02 -13.82
N ARG A 132 18.82 -4.71 -14.24
CA ARG A 132 18.29 -3.36 -14.25
C ARG A 132 17.99 -2.82 -12.85
N ILE A 133 17.71 -3.73 -11.90
CA ILE A 133 17.33 -3.37 -10.53
C ILE A 133 18.48 -3.62 -9.55
N LYS A 134 19.27 -4.66 -9.77
CA LYS A 134 20.36 -5.07 -8.87
C LYS A 134 21.33 -3.90 -8.59
N GLN A 135 21.81 -3.21 -9.63
CA GLN A 135 22.72 -2.09 -9.45
C GLN A 135 22.13 -0.91 -8.68
N PRO A 136 20.90 -0.40 -9.00
CA PRO A 136 20.27 0.64 -8.21
C PRO A 136 20.09 0.25 -6.75
N ILE A 137 19.63 -0.97 -6.48
CA ILE A 137 19.48 -1.48 -5.11
C ILE A 137 20.82 -1.49 -4.38
N GLN A 138 21.86 -2.01 -5.00
CA GLN A 138 23.18 -2.05 -4.40
C GLN A 138 23.71 -0.65 -4.07
N LYS A 139 23.56 0.31 -4.96
CA LYS A 139 23.97 1.72 -4.70
C LYS A 139 23.18 2.36 -3.56
N ILE A 140 21.87 2.15 -3.50
CA ILE A 140 21.00 2.72 -2.46
C ILE A 140 21.37 2.19 -1.07
N PHE A 141 21.63 0.87 -0.96
CA PHE A 141 21.85 0.24 0.35
C PHE A 141 23.30 0.13 0.76
N PHE A 142 24.24 0.07 -0.19
CA PHE A 142 25.65 -0.22 0.12
C PHE A 142 26.61 0.88 -0.29
N GLY A 143 26.17 1.89 -1.03
CA GLY A 143 26.99 3.02 -1.46
C GLY A 143 28.15 2.66 -2.40
N THR A 144 28.31 1.40 -2.77
CA THR A 144 29.41 0.89 -3.62
C THR A 144 28.97 -0.26 -4.48
N ASP A 145 29.65 -0.45 -5.61
CA ASP A 145 29.55 -1.62 -6.50
C ASP A 145 30.19 -2.89 -5.88
N LYS A 146 30.11 -3.06 -4.55
CA LYS A 146 30.70 -4.25 -3.91
C LYS A 146 29.95 -5.49 -4.38
N GLU A 147 30.68 -6.28 -5.16
CA GLU A 147 30.27 -7.61 -5.54
C GLU A 147 30.18 -8.49 -4.29
N ASP A 148 29.02 -9.06 -4.18
CA ASP A 148 28.59 -10.23 -3.46
C ASP A 148 29.33 -10.61 -2.18
N THR A 149 28.65 -10.39 -1.09
CA THR A 149 28.93 -11.10 0.14
C THR A 149 27.60 -11.58 0.72
N LEU A 150 27.64 -12.65 1.52
CA LEU A 150 26.51 -13.15 2.31
C LEU A 150 25.76 -12.01 3.07
N SER A 151 26.47 -10.93 3.39
CA SER A 151 25.88 -9.74 4.02
C SER A 151 24.93 -8.97 3.09
N VAL A 152 25.23 -8.89 1.78
CA VAL A 152 24.37 -8.23 0.79
C VAL A 152 23.07 -8.99 0.62
N GLN A 153 23.14 -10.30 0.49
CA GLN A 153 21.95 -11.14 0.37
C GLN A 153 21.06 -11.05 1.61
N LYS A 154 21.64 -11.16 2.80
CA LYS A 154 20.88 -11.02 4.06
C LYS A 154 20.23 -9.66 4.21
N THR A 155 20.90 -8.60 3.78
CA THR A 155 20.34 -7.24 3.80
C THR A 155 19.17 -7.12 2.81
N LEU A 156 19.29 -7.68 1.60
CA LEU A 156 18.23 -7.73 0.62
C LEU A 156 17.00 -8.50 1.15
N GLU A 157 17.21 -9.68 1.74
CA GLU A 157 16.15 -10.48 2.34
C GLU A 157 15.41 -9.71 3.47
N ASN A 158 16.16 -8.99 4.30
CA ASN A 158 15.58 -8.16 5.37
C ASN A 158 14.79 -6.98 4.80
N TRP A 159 15.33 -6.31 3.77
CA TRP A 159 14.64 -5.21 3.09
C TRP A 159 13.33 -5.67 2.46
N VAL A 160 13.35 -6.77 1.70
CA VAL A 160 12.15 -7.39 1.11
C VAL A 160 11.13 -7.74 2.19
N GLY A 161 11.57 -8.42 3.26
CA GLY A 161 10.68 -8.82 4.34
C GLY A 161 10.07 -7.64 5.11
N ASN A 162 10.84 -6.57 5.35
CA ASN A 162 10.34 -5.37 6.01
C ASN A 162 9.36 -4.61 5.11
N SER A 163 9.70 -4.47 3.84
CA SER A 163 8.87 -3.76 2.86
C SER A 163 7.54 -4.48 2.65
N LEU A 164 7.54 -5.81 2.47
CA LEU A 164 6.30 -6.58 2.36
C LEU A 164 5.40 -6.39 3.58
N ARG A 165 5.96 -6.42 4.80
CA ARG A 165 5.17 -6.17 6.03
C ARG A 165 4.52 -4.78 6.05
N GLN A 166 5.19 -3.75 5.53
CA GLN A 166 4.59 -2.42 5.42
C GLN A 166 3.48 -2.38 4.37
N LEU A 167 3.66 -3.05 3.23
CA LEU A 167 2.64 -3.14 2.19
C LEU A 167 1.39 -3.92 2.66
N VAL A 168 1.59 -4.94 3.51
CA VAL A 168 0.47 -5.65 4.17
C VAL A 168 -0.34 -4.71 5.07
N LYS A 169 0.33 -3.87 5.88
CA LYS A 169 -0.36 -2.86 6.72
C LYS A 169 -1.16 -1.86 5.92
N LEU A 170 -0.77 -1.58 4.68
CA LEU A 170 -1.52 -0.71 3.78
C LEU A 170 -2.66 -1.43 3.03
N GLY A 171 -2.77 -2.74 3.17
CA GLY A 171 -3.71 -3.54 2.38
C GLY A 171 -3.36 -3.58 0.89
N TRP A 172 -2.09 -3.42 0.54
CA TRP A 172 -1.60 -3.53 -0.84
C TRP A 172 -1.13 -4.93 -1.18
N VAL A 173 -0.73 -5.67 -0.16
CA VAL A 173 -0.30 -7.06 -0.24
C VAL A 173 -1.05 -7.85 0.82
N TYR A 174 -1.42 -9.07 0.50
CA TYR A 174 -1.93 -10.06 1.43
C TYR A 174 -0.90 -11.18 1.60
N PHE A 175 -0.66 -11.56 2.84
CA PHE A 175 0.22 -12.66 3.19
C PHE A 175 -0.62 -13.66 4.02
N PRO A 176 -0.98 -14.81 3.44
CA PRO A 176 -1.70 -15.86 4.19
C PRO A 176 -0.84 -16.38 5.34
N GLU A 177 -1.45 -16.71 6.48
CA GLU A 177 -0.73 -17.23 7.65
C GLU A 177 -0.09 -18.59 7.38
N ASP A 178 -0.73 -19.40 6.53
CA ASP A 178 -0.32 -20.78 6.21
C ASP A 178 0.42 -20.90 4.88
N ASP A 179 0.70 -19.82 4.17
CA ASP A 179 1.32 -19.83 2.85
C ASP A 179 2.60 -18.98 2.86
N GLU A 180 3.65 -19.49 2.23
CA GLU A 180 4.87 -18.72 2.01
C GLU A 180 4.72 -17.67 0.89
N LYS A 181 3.60 -17.73 0.16
CA LYS A 181 3.31 -16.87 -0.98
C LYS A 181 2.52 -15.64 -0.56
N PHE A 182 2.97 -14.50 -1.02
CA PHE A 182 2.20 -13.26 -0.91
C PHE A 182 1.40 -12.98 -2.19
N GLU A 183 0.28 -12.30 -2.03
CA GLU A 183 -0.61 -11.90 -3.11
C GLU A 183 -0.64 -10.37 -3.19
N MET A 184 -0.43 -9.80 -4.39
CA MET A 184 -0.64 -8.38 -4.62
C MET A 184 -2.12 -8.11 -4.80
N LEU A 185 -2.65 -7.23 -3.97
CA LEU A 185 -4.05 -6.87 -3.95
C LEU A 185 -4.38 -5.74 -4.94
N PRO A 186 -5.64 -5.60 -5.38
CA PRO A 186 -6.06 -4.55 -6.32
C PRO A 186 -5.63 -3.14 -5.92
N ALA A 187 -5.66 -2.80 -4.64
CA ALA A 187 -5.23 -1.49 -4.14
C ALA A 187 -3.75 -1.18 -4.39
N PHE A 188 -2.93 -2.18 -4.69
CA PHE A 188 -1.53 -1.97 -5.08
C PHE A 188 -1.38 -1.13 -6.36
N GLN A 189 -2.41 -1.11 -7.22
CA GLN A 189 -2.43 -0.24 -8.40
C GLN A 189 -2.31 1.25 -8.06
N ARG A 190 -2.59 1.64 -6.80
CA ARG A 190 -2.42 3.02 -6.35
C ARG A 190 -0.98 3.51 -6.47
N ILE A 191 0.02 2.61 -6.44
CA ILE A 191 1.42 2.95 -6.65
C ILE A 191 1.64 3.56 -8.04
N GLU A 192 0.95 3.04 -9.07
CA GLU A 192 1.01 3.61 -10.42
C GLU A 192 0.45 5.02 -10.47
N ILE A 193 -0.68 5.26 -9.80
CA ILE A 193 -1.32 6.57 -9.80
C ILE A 193 -0.39 7.62 -9.16
N ILE A 194 0.27 7.24 -8.06
CA ILE A 194 1.12 8.15 -7.27
C ILE A 194 2.49 8.36 -7.94
N TYR A 195 3.07 7.32 -8.55
CA TYR A 195 4.46 7.29 -9.01
C TYR A 195 4.61 6.94 -10.49
N ARG A 196 3.59 7.22 -11.31
CA ARG A 196 3.58 6.90 -12.75
C ARG A 196 4.85 7.35 -13.47
N ASP A 197 5.26 8.60 -13.25
CA ASP A 197 6.41 9.17 -13.92
C ASP A 197 7.71 8.45 -13.56
N LEU A 198 7.85 8.02 -12.32
CA LEU A 198 9.01 7.24 -11.86
C LEU A 198 8.96 5.82 -12.42
N ILE A 199 7.80 5.20 -12.46
CA ILE A 199 7.64 3.83 -12.98
C ILE A 199 7.96 3.79 -14.49
N CYS A 200 7.45 4.74 -15.26
CA CYS A 200 7.70 4.84 -16.70
C CYS A 200 9.17 5.17 -17.01
N ASN A 201 9.85 5.88 -16.12
CA ASN A 201 11.22 6.32 -16.28
C ASN A 201 12.17 5.65 -15.27
N ILE A 202 11.97 4.37 -14.98
CA ILE A 202 12.76 3.66 -13.97
C ILE A 202 14.27 3.69 -14.29
N ASP A 203 14.63 3.76 -15.57
CA ASP A 203 16.01 3.92 -16.01
C ASP A 203 16.59 5.30 -15.66
N SER A 204 15.77 6.33 -15.48
CA SER A 204 16.20 7.66 -15.03
C SER A 204 16.44 7.70 -13.52
N ILE A 205 15.80 6.84 -12.74
CA ILE A 205 16.07 6.69 -11.30
C ILE A 205 17.54 6.32 -11.09
N LYS A 206 18.11 5.49 -11.96
CA LYS A 206 19.54 5.13 -11.94
C LYS A 206 20.46 6.34 -12.00
N THR A 207 20.07 7.34 -12.79
CA THR A 207 20.89 8.54 -13.02
C THR A 207 20.75 9.51 -11.86
N THR A 208 19.57 9.72 -11.34
CA THR A 208 19.30 10.70 -10.26
C THR A 208 19.97 10.31 -8.94
N TYR A 209 19.94 9.04 -8.58
CA TYR A 209 20.61 8.56 -7.35
C TYR A 209 22.14 8.48 -7.49
N ALA A 210 22.66 8.36 -8.71
CA ALA A 210 24.10 8.42 -8.95
C ALA A 210 24.68 9.84 -8.76
N PHE A 211 23.87 10.90 -8.96
CA PHE A 211 24.33 12.30 -8.85
C PHE A 211 24.16 12.90 -7.45
N GLN A 212 23.34 12.33 -6.57
CA GLN A 212 23.15 12.86 -5.21
C GLN A 212 24.21 12.39 -4.20
N ASN A 213 25.08 11.47 -4.58
CA ASN A 213 26.13 10.91 -3.73
C ASN A 213 27.55 11.18 -4.27
N GLN A 214 27.72 12.19 -5.14
CA GLN A 214 29.00 12.82 -5.47
C GLN A 214 29.13 14.15 -4.76
#